data_c1b6922e94477f4899d2e976ab49ef23
#
_entry.id   c1b6922e94477f4899d2e976ab49ef23
#
_cell.length_a   1.000
_cell.length_b   1.000
_cell.length_c   1.000
_cell.angle_alpha   90.00
_cell.angle_beta   90.00
_cell.angle_gamma   90.00
#
_symmetry.space_group_name_H-M   'P 1'
#
loop_
_entity.id
_entity.type
_entity.pdbx_description
1 polymer ?
#
loop_
_entity_poly.entity_id
_entity_poly.type
_entity_poly.pdbx_seq_one_letter_code
_entity_poly.pdbx_strand_id
1 'polypeptide(L)'
;MRIIHQVGELLAQQRPAPCSLALGAFDGLHRGHMAVIHAACAPGAGGQALEPAVFTFCASPSGNSAVLTGRDKERLLEDAGISTLYSLDFAQVRDWQAEDFVRQVLFAACNARRLCCGEDFRFGKGAAGDVALLRSLCQEAGVELYVVPPVEDGGEKVSSTRIRKAVEAGDIPTANRLLGRPFGFSLEVIHGNHIGTGLGTPTINQAIPEGFVLPRFGVYASWCRVGGQFFYGVTNVGVKPTVGSDKVLAETWMPEFSGDLYGKRVRVFLLEFLRPERKFASLEELKAAITYNGRQAQAVAARTPPPAFLASRG
;
A
#
# COMPACT_ATOMS: atom_id res chain seq x y z
N MET A 1 -7.68 -12.84 8.48
CA MET A 1 -6.83 -12.06 9.41
C MET A 1 -7.71 -11.33 10.42
N ARG A 2 -7.37 -11.40 11.73
CA ARG A 2 -8.03 -10.62 12.81
C ARG A 2 -7.47 -9.19 12.80
N ILE A 3 -8.33 -8.16 12.95
CA ILE A 3 -7.91 -6.76 12.96
C ILE A 3 -8.38 -6.08 14.24
N ILE A 4 -7.51 -5.32 14.89
CA ILE A 4 -7.78 -4.58 16.13
C ILE A 4 -7.42 -3.11 15.91
N HIS A 5 -8.39 -2.23 16.15
CA HIS A 5 -8.24 -0.78 15.89
C HIS A 5 -8.17 0.07 17.16
N GLN A 6 -8.51 -0.49 18.31
CA GLN A 6 -8.59 0.26 19.57
C GLN A 6 -7.63 -0.29 20.61
N VAL A 7 -6.88 0.60 21.27
CA VAL A 7 -5.99 0.23 22.39
C VAL A 7 -6.78 -0.40 23.53
N GLY A 8 -7.98 0.11 23.82
CA GLY A 8 -8.84 -0.48 24.86
C GLY A 8 -9.22 -1.93 24.56
N GLU A 9 -9.55 -2.26 23.31
CA GLU A 9 -9.80 -3.64 22.86
C GLU A 9 -8.54 -4.49 23.01
N LEU A 10 -7.39 -3.96 22.62
CA LEU A 10 -6.11 -4.64 22.74
C LEU A 10 -5.76 -4.97 24.19
N LEU A 11 -5.90 -4.00 25.09
CA LEU A 11 -5.59 -4.19 26.52
C LEU A 11 -6.59 -5.10 27.24
N ALA A 12 -7.83 -5.18 26.76
CA ALA A 12 -8.88 -6.05 27.31
C ALA A 12 -8.78 -7.51 26.84
N GLN A 13 -7.87 -7.85 25.93
CA GLN A 13 -7.71 -9.23 25.45
C GLN A 13 -7.30 -10.17 26.57
N GLN A 14 -8.02 -11.29 26.69
CA GLN A 14 -7.63 -12.35 27.59
C GLN A 14 -6.60 -13.27 26.89
N ARG A 15 -5.32 -13.06 27.18
CA ARG A 15 -4.17 -13.88 26.74
C ARG A 15 -4.25 -14.32 25.28
N PRO A 16 -4.00 -13.43 24.31
CA PRO A 16 -3.90 -13.85 22.91
C PRO A 16 -2.81 -14.92 22.77
N ALA A 17 -2.87 -15.69 21.67
CA ALA A 17 -1.82 -16.65 21.36
C ALA A 17 -0.44 -15.99 21.30
N PRO A 18 0.65 -16.67 21.67
CA PRO A 18 1.99 -16.13 21.54
C PRO A 18 2.28 -15.76 20.09
N CYS A 19 2.79 -14.55 19.86
CA CYS A 19 2.99 -14.05 18.50
C CYS A 19 4.43 -13.62 18.20
N SER A 20 4.75 -13.65 16.91
CA SER A 20 5.91 -13.00 16.31
C SER A 20 5.43 -11.70 15.66
N LEU A 21 5.84 -10.56 16.21
CA LEU A 21 5.25 -9.25 15.94
C LEU A 21 6.18 -8.37 15.13
N ALA A 22 5.78 -8.03 13.90
CA ALA A 22 6.44 -7.02 13.09
C ALA A 22 6.04 -5.62 13.52
N LEU A 23 7.02 -4.74 13.74
CA LEU A 23 6.84 -3.35 14.21
C LEU A 23 7.19 -2.36 13.12
N GLY A 24 6.28 -1.42 12.80
CA GLY A 24 6.55 -0.38 11.83
C GLY A 24 5.30 0.38 11.39
N ALA A 25 5.48 1.53 10.74
CA ALA A 25 4.38 2.27 10.13
C ALA A 25 3.81 1.57 8.88
N PHE A 26 4.63 0.76 8.23
CA PHE A 26 4.28 -0.09 7.08
C PHE A 26 3.48 0.65 5.99
N ASP A 27 3.82 1.90 5.74
CA ASP A 27 3.23 2.64 4.64
C ASP A 27 3.87 2.21 3.32
N GLY A 28 3.03 1.78 2.39
CA GLY A 28 3.46 1.28 1.09
C GLY A 28 3.86 -0.19 1.06
N LEU A 29 4.11 -0.87 2.18
CA LEU A 29 4.55 -2.28 2.23
C LEU A 29 5.64 -2.57 1.17
N HIS A 30 6.67 -1.72 1.13
CA HIS A 30 7.78 -1.83 0.20
C HIS A 30 8.74 -2.98 0.58
N ARG A 31 9.73 -3.27 -0.27
CA ARG A 31 10.69 -4.38 -0.09
C ARG A 31 11.30 -4.43 1.31
N GLY A 32 11.68 -3.27 1.88
CA GLY A 32 12.20 -3.20 3.25
C GLY A 32 11.14 -3.57 4.32
N HIS A 33 9.89 -3.12 4.16
CA HIS A 33 8.79 -3.52 5.04
C HIS A 33 8.49 -5.01 4.93
N MET A 34 8.48 -5.55 3.70
CA MET A 34 8.24 -6.97 3.49
C MET A 34 9.32 -7.85 4.12
N ALA A 35 10.57 -7.38 4.16
CA ALA A 35 11.65 -8.10 4.86
C ALA A 35 11.36 -8.24 6.36
N VAL A 36 10.84 -7.19 7.02
CA VAL A 36 10.43 -7.24 8.44
C VAL A 36 9.23 -8.17 8.64
N ILE A 37 8.24 -8.10 7.74
CA ILE A 37 7.05 -8.95 7.79
C ILE A 37 7.41 -10.43 7.58
N HIS A 38 8.25 -10.73 6.61
CA HIS A 38 8.74 -12.11 6.38
C HIS A 38 9.53 -12.65 7.58
N ALA A 39 10.31 -11.80 8.26
CA ALA A 39 11.00 -12.20 9.49
C ALA A 39 9.99 -12.57 10.60
N ALA A 40 8.86 -11.87 10.70
CA ALA A 40 7.81 -12.21 11.65
C ALA A 40 7.05 -13.50 11.25
N CYS A 41 6.96 -13.82 9.98
CA CYS A 41 6.34 -15.07 9.50
C CYS A 41 7.28 -16.28 9.57
N ALA A 42 8.57 -16.08 9.80
CA ALA A 42 9.54 -17.19 9.92
C ALA A 42 9.32 -17.98 11.21
N PRO A 43 9.60 -19.30 11.23
CA PRO A 43 9.54 -20.12 12.44
C PRO A 43 10.36 -19.53 13.59
N GLY A 44 9.88 -19.68 14.83
CA GLY A 44 10.60 -19.27 16.03
C GLY A 44 11.88 -20.07 16.28
N ALA A 45 12.76 -19.56 17.14
CA ALA A 45 13.90 -20.33 17.63
C ALA A 45 13.43 -21.66 18.24
N GLY A 46 14.11 -22.75 17.90
CA GLY A 46 13.72 -24.10 18.35
C GLY A 46 12.43 -24.65 17.72
N GLY A 47 11.91 -24.06 16.64
CA GLY A 47 10.69 -24.55 15.94
C GLY A 47 9.39 -24.15 16.62
N GLN A 48 9.40 -23.21 17.57
CA GLN A 48 8.18 -22.73 18.23
C GLN A 48 7.22 -22.09 17.19
N ALA A 49 5.98 -22.58 17.18
CA ALA A 49 4.92 -21.97 16.38
C ALA A 49 4.45 -20.67 17.05
N LEU A 50 4.78 -19.53 16.46
CA LEU A 50 4.30 -18.22 16.85
C LEU A 50 3.33 -17.70 15.79
N GLU A 51 2.23 -17.06 16.21
CA GLU A 51 1.30 -16.45 15.27
C GLU A 51 1.93 -15.19 14.64
N PRO A 52 2.05 -15.11 13.30
CA PRO A 52 2.54 -13.92 12.67
C PRO A 52 1.59 -12.73 12.86
N ALA A 53 2.09 -11.65 13.43
CA ALA A 53 1.30 -10.46 13.70
C ALA A 53 2.04 -9.18 13.26
N VAL A 54 1.27 -8.11 13.03
CA VAL A 54 1.78 -6.79 12.67
C VAL A 54 1.23 -5.74 13.62
N PHE A 55 2.09 -4.86 14.13
CA PHE A 55 1.70 -3.66 14.84
C PHE A 55 2.02 -2.43 13.97
N THR A 56 1.00 -1.68 13.62
CA THR A 56 1.09 -0.51 12.74
C THR A 56 0.05 0.54 13.08
N PHE A 57 -0.02 1.58 12.27
CA PHE A 57 -1.00 2.66 12.42
C PHE A 57 -1.95 2.70 11.23
N CYS A 58 -3.20 3.13 11.47
CA CYS A 58 -4.22 3.30 10.43
C CYS A 58 -3.88 4.45 9.47
N ALA A 59 -3.22 5.50 9.98
CA ALA A 59 -2.68 6.62 9.21
C ALA A 59 -1.19 6.81 9.49
N SER A 60 -0.49 7.53 8.61
CA SER A 60 0.93 7.83 8.81
C SER A 60 1.13 8.72 10.02
N PRO A 61 1.93 8.31 11.03
CA PRO A 61 2.25 9.16 12.18
C PRO A 61 2.88 10.50 11.81
N SER A 62 3.56 10.58 10.67
CA SER A 62 4.21 11.79 10.16
C SER A 62 3.31 12.68 9.31
N GLY A 63 2.02 12.35 9.13
CA GLY A 63 1.08 13.11 8.31
C GLY A 63 1.36 13.06 6.81
N ASN A 64 2.30 12.24 6.35
CA ASN A 64 2.58 12.09 4.92
C ASN A 64 1.46 11.34 4.19
N SER A 65 1.30 11.64 2.90
CA SER A 65 0.36 10.95 2.02
C SER A 65 0.61 9.44 1.99
N ALA A 66 -0.46 8.67 2.11
CA ALA A 66 -0.40 7.21 2.13
C ALA A 66 -0.03 6.65 0.73
N VAL A 67 0.86 5.67 0.70
CA VAL A 67 1.22 4.94 -0.55
C VAL A 67 0.26 3.79 -0.82
N LEU A 68 -0.47 3.32 0.20
CA LEU A 68 -1.50 2.30 0.12
C LEU A 68 -2.79 2.78 0.79
N THR A 69 -3.94 2.38 0.26
CA THR A 69 -5.19 2.48 1.00
C THR A 69 -5.18 1.51 2.19
N GLY A 70 -5.92 1.81 3.26
CA GLY A 70 -6.01 0.91 4.42
C GLY A 70 -6.41 -0.51 4.02
N ARG A 71 -7.43 -0.62 3.16
CA ARG A 71 -7.92 -1.91 2.64
C ARG A 71 -6.88 -2.68 1.81
N ASP A 72 -6.08 -1.96 1.01
CA ASP A 72 -5.01 -2.61 0.25
C ASP A 72 -3.86 -3.07 1.18
N LYS A 73 -3.57 -2.31 2.25
CA LYS A 73 -2.62 -2.69 3.29
C LYS A 73 -3.07 -3.98 3.99
N GLU A 74 -4.31 -4.03 4.46
CA GLU A 74 -4.90 -5.20 5.12
C GLU A 74 -4.81 -6.45 4.24
N ARG A 75 -5.22 -6.35 2.97
CA ARG A 75 -5.17 -7.45 2.03
C ARG A 75 -3.74 -7.95 1.78
N LEU A 76 -2.80 -7.06 1.55
CA LEU A 76 -1.40 -7.45 1.33
C LEU A 76 -0.76 -8.11 2.56
N LEU A 77 -1.13 -7.70 3.76
CA LEU A 77 -0.70 -8.34 5.00
C LEU A 77 -1.31 -9.74 5.17
N GLU A 78 -2.60 -9.88 4.85
CA GLU A 78 -3.26 -11.19 4.85
C GLU A 78 -2.65 -12.13 3.81
N ASP A 79 -2.36 -11.65 2.60
CA ASP A 79 -1.68 -12.41 1.54
C ASP A 79 -0.25 -12.80 1.95
N ALA A 80 0.41 -12.01 2.80
CA ALA A 80 1.73 -12.32 3.37
C ALA A 80 1.68 -13.34 4.52
N GLY A 81 0.49 -13.79 4.94
CA GLY A 81 0.33 -14.79 5.99
C GLY A 81 0.17 -14.22 7.41
N ILE A 82 -0.09 -12.93 7.55
CA ILE A 82 -0.35 -12.30 8.85
C ILE A 82 -1.70 -12.77 9.39
N SER A 83 -1.70 -13.27 10.61
CA SER A 83 -2.90 -13.75 11.34
C SER A 83 -3.61 -12.62 12.09
N THR A 84 -2.83 -11.69 12.67
CA THR A 84 -3.37 -10.58 13.48
C THR A 84 -2.73 -9.25 13.08
N LEU A 85 -3.56 -8.26 12.87
CA LEU A 85 -3.17 -6.88 12.57
C LEU A 85 -3.65 -5.93 13.68
N TYR A 86 -2.72 -5.36 14.41
CA TYR A 86 -2.96 -4.25 15.32
C TYR A 86 -2.74 -2.95 14.53
N SER A 87 -3.84 -2.34 14.06
CA SER A 87 -3.82 -1.12 13.23
C SER A 87 -4.46 0.03 14.03
N LEU A 88 -3.67 0.66 14.89
CA LEU A 88 -4.17 1.63 15.85
C LEU A 88 -4.11 3.06 15.30
N ASP A 89 -4.95 3.96 15.84
CA ASP A 89 -4.72 5.39 15.69
C ASP A 89 -3.47 5.77 16.52
N PHE A 90 -2.52 6.47 15.89
CA PHE A 90 -1.30 6.91 16.56
C PHE A 90 -1.58 7.76 17.80
N ALA A 91 -2.66 8.56 17.80
CA ALA A 91 -3.07 9.36 18.95
C ALA A 91 -3.29 8.53 20.22
N GLN A 92 -3.67 7.26 20.10
CA GLN A 92 -3.94 6.37 21.24
C GLN A 92 -2.65 5.88 21.94
N VAL A 93 -1.50 5.95 21.26
CA VAL A 93 -0.23 5.42 21.78
C VAL A 93 0.92 6.43 21.83
N ARG A 94 0.77 7.61 21.23
CA ARG A 94 1.84 8.61 21.07
C ARG A 94 2.42 9.13 22.40
N ASP A 95 1.61 9.14 23.46
CA ASP A 95 1.98 9.71 24.77
C ASP A 95 2.51 8.65 25.76
N TRP A 96 2.56 7.38 25.36
CA TRP A 96 3.11 6.29 26.16
C TRP A 96 4.63 6.42 26.30
N GLN A 97 5.14 6.25 27.51
CA GLN A 97 6.59 6.14 27.72
C GLN A 97 7.11 4.89 26.98
N ALA A 98 8.35 4.97 26.48
CA ALA A 98 8.91 3.92 25.64
C ALA A 98 8.89 2.53 26.32
N GLU A 99 9.30 2.47 27.59
CA GLU A 99 9.32 1.21 28.36
C GLU A 99 7.92 0.66 28.61
N ASP A 100 6.97 1.53 29.00
CA ASP A 100 5.59 1.15 29.26
C ASP A 100 4.91 0.61 28.01
N PHE A 101 5.15 1.25 26.86
CA PHE A 101 4.66 0.75 25.57
C PHE A 101 5.15 -0.66 25.27
N VAL A 102 6.44 -0.94 25.48
CA VAL A 102 6.99 -2.26 25.23
C VAL A 102 6.42 -3.30 26.21
N ARG A 103 6.45 -3.00 27.51
CA ARG A 103 6.05 -3.96 28.56
C ARG A 103 4.55 -4.23 28.56
N GLN A 104 3.72 -3.18 28.50
CA GLN A 104 2.27 -3.31 28.64
C GLN A 104 1.59 -3.64 27.33
N VAL A 105 2.02 -3.03 26.20
CA VAL A 105 1.38 -3.24 24.90
C VAL A 105 2.00 -4.43 24.19
N LEU A 106 3.31 -4.42 23.93
CA LEU A 106 3.91 -5.45 23.08
C LEU A 106 4.03 -6.81 23.82
N PHE A 107 4.54 -6.81 25.06
CA PHE A 107 4.75 -8.07 25.79
C PHE A 107 3.49 -8.59 26.45
N ALA A 108 2.74 -7.72 27.14
CA ALA A 108 1.57 -8.18 27.90
C ALA A 108 0.33 -8.31 27.00
N ALA A 109 -0.10 -7.23 26.33
CA ALA A 109 -1.36 -7.21 25.58
C ALA A 109 -1.28 -7.96 24.23
N CYS A 110 -0.19 -7.82 23.46
CA CYS A 110 0.03 -8.59 22.24
C CYS A 110 0.58 -10.00 22.50
N ASN A 111 1.05 -10.31 23.71
CA ASN A 111 1.75 -11.55 24.06
C ASN A 111 2.91 -11.88 23.10
N ALA A 112 3.69 -10.86 22.72
CA ALA A 112 4.80 -11.04 21.80
C ALA A 112 5.92 -11.88 22.45
N ARG A 113 6.40 -12.88 21.73
CA ARG A 113 7.56 -13.72 22.08
C ARG A 113 8.73 -13.48 21.14
N ARG A 114 8.46 -12.86 20.01
CA ARG A 114 9.44 -12.32 19.07
C ARG A 114 8.99 -10.95 18.61
N LEU A 115 9.93 -10.01 18.54
CA LEU A 115 9.75 -8.71 17.88
C LEU A 115 10.64 -8.64 16.64
N CYS A 116 10.10 -8.12 15.54
CA CYS A 116 10.83 -7.89 14.28
C CYS A 116 10.70 -6.43 13.89
N CYS A 117 11.81 -5.72 13.68
CA CYS A 117 11.80 -4.31 13.28
C CYS A 117 13.01 -3.97 12.39
N GLY A 118 12.97 -2.82 11.72
CA GLY A 118 14.14 -2.27 11.03
C GLY A 118 15.11 -1.60 12.01
N GLU A 119 16.36 -1.39 11.58
CA GLU A 119 17.42 -0.76 12.40
C GLU A 119 17.09 0.67 12.85
N ASP A 120 16.26 1.40 12.09
CA ASP A 120 15.83 2.77 12.36
C ASP A 120 14.51 2.86 13.13
N PHE A 121 14.02 1.76 13.69
CA PHE A 121 12.77 1.74 14.42
C PHE A 121 12.82 2.65 15.65
N ARG A 122 11.80 3.50 15.78
CA ARG A 122 11.61 4.40 16.93
C ARG A 122 10.23 4.23 17.50
N PHE A 123 10.09 4.39 18.83
CA PHE A 123 8.83 4.19 19.54
C PHE A 123 8.74 5.03 20.80
N GLY A 124 7.55 5.03 21.41
CA GLY A 124 7.26 5.77 22.63
C GLY A 124 7.13 7.27 22.40
N LYS A 125 6.86 7.99 23.48
CA LYS A 125 6.64 9.44 23.48
C LYS A 125 7.86 10.17 22.89
N GLY A 126 7.59 11.03 21.88
CA GLY A 126 8.65 11.79 21.22
C GLY A 126 9.67 10.93 20.46
N ALA A 127 9.35 9.66 20.14
CA ALA A 127 10.27 8.70 19.51
C ALA A 127 11.55 8.48 20.35
N ALA A 128 11.44 8.53 21.68
CA ALA A 128 12.56 8.40 22.61
C ALA A 128 13.16 6.99 22.64
N GLY A 129 12.34 5.96 22.39
CA GLY A 129 12.80 4.57 22.32
C GLY A 129 13.46 4.26 20.96
N ASP A 130 14.51 3.47 21.01
CA ASP A 130 15.25 2.98 19.84
C ASP A 130 15.50 1.47 19.92
N VAL A 131 16.20 0.93 18.93
CA VAL A 131 16.53 -0.51 18.86
C VAL A 131 17.45 -0.94 20.02
N ALA A 132 18.28 -0.07 20.56
CA ALA A 132 19.14 -0.39 21.70
C ALA A 132 18.31 -0.60 22.97
N LEU A 133 17.40 0.33 23.28
CA LEU A 133 16.45 0.19 24.40
C LEU A 133 15.56 -1.06 24.21
N LEU A 134 15.03 -1.26 22.97
CA LEU A 134 14.20 -2.43 22.68
C LEU A 134 14.94 -3.73 22.94
N ARG A 135 16.23 -3.80 22.59
CA ARG A 135 17.10 -4.96 22.83
C ARG A 135 17.26 -5.27 24.31
N SER A 136 17.53 -4.23 25.14
CA SER A 136 17.63 -4.39 26.59
C SER A 136 16.34 -4.96 27.19
N LEU A 137 15.19 -4.36 26.85
CA LEU A 137 13.89 -4.80 27.34
C LEU A 137 13.53 -6.23 26.90
N CYS A 138 13.88 -6.60 25.67
CA CYS A 138 13.69 -7.96 25.16
C CYS A 138 14.56 -8.97 25.91
N GLN A 139 15.83 -8.66 26.18
CA GLN A 139 16.73 -9.52 26.94
C GLN A 139 16.23 -9.75 28.37
N GLU A 140 15.78 -8.70 29.04
CA GLU A 140 15.21 -8.79 30.39
C GLU A 140 13.96 -9.68 30.45
N ALA A 141 13.12 -9.62 29.41
CA ALA A 141 11.85 -10.34 29.36
C ALA A 141 11.95 -11.73 28.70
N GLY A 142 13.10 -12.13 28.19
CA GLY A 142 13.25 -13.38 27.44
C GLY A 142 12.49 -13.40 26.12
N VAL A 143 12.30 -12.21 25.48
CA VAL A 143 11.65 -12.05 24.19
C VAL A 143 12.72 -11.98 23.10
N GLU A 144 12.52 -12.70 22.00
CA GLU A 144 13.45 -12.67 20.86
C GLU A 144 13.33 -11.33 20.11
N LEU A 145 14.46 -10.70 19.77
CA LEU A 145 14.47 -9.52 18.91
C LEU A 145 15.24 -9.79 17.62
N TYR A 146 14.56 -9.64 16.51
CA TYR A 146 15.14 -9.72 15.18
C TYR A 146 15.18 -8.33 14.52
N VAL A 147 16.36 -7.78 14.35
CA VAL A 147 16.57 -6.46 13.70
C VAL A 147 16.94 -6.72 12.25
N VAL A 148 16.11 -6.26 11.34
CA VAL A 148 16.25 -6.45 9.90
C VAL A 148 17.13 -5.34 9.33
N PRO A 149 18.21 -5.66 8.62
CA PRO A 149 19.05 -4.66 7.96
C PRO A 149 18.27 -3.92 6.85
N PRO A 150 18.69 -2.71 6.48
CA PRO A 150 18.03 -1.95 5.43
C PRO A 150 18.12 -2.68 4.08
N VAL A 151 17.01 -2.72 3.36
CA VAL A 151 17.00 -3.17 1.97
C VAL A 151 17.37 -1.99 1.08
N GLU A 152 18.30 -2.18 0.19
CA GLU A 152 18.81 -1.15 -0.72
C GLU A 152 18.38 -1.39 -2.18
N ASP A 153 18.37 -0.30 -2.94
CA ASP A 153 18.18 -0.28 -4.38
C ASP A 153 19.06 0.82 -4.98
N GLY A 154 20.06 0.40 -5.77
CA GLY A 154 21.04 1.32 -6.34
C GLY A 154 21.97 1.99 -5.30
N GLY A 155 22.27 1.32 -4.18
CA GLY A 155 23.11 1.87 -3.09
C GLY A 155 22.37 2.83 -2.15
N GLU A 156 21.06 2.99 -2.31
CA GLU A 156 20.23 3.81 -1.43
C GLU A 156 19.15 2.97 -0.74
N LYS A 157 18.86 3.28 0.52
CA LYS A 157 17.81 2.61 1.29
C LYS A 157 16.44 2.74 0.59
N VAL A 158 15.72 1.62 0.48
CA VAL A 158 14.31 1.61 0.07
C VAL A 158 13.46 2.23 1.17
N SER A 159 12.67 3.24 0.83
CA SER A 159 11.82 3.94 1.80
C SER A 159 10.52 4.46 1.17
N SER A 160 9.49 4.66 2.00
CA SER A 160 8.22 5.27 1.57
C SER A 160 8.41 6.67 0.99
N THR A 161 9.39 7.43 1.47
CA THR A 161 9.73 8.77 0.95
C THR A 161 10.24 8.70 -0.49
N ARG A 162 11.13 7.77 -0.82
CA ARG A 162 11.60 7.58 -2.20
C ARG A 162 10.46 7.16 -3.12
N ILE A 163 9.58 6.28 -2.63
CA ILE A 163 8.42 5.82 -3.40
C ILE A 163 7.48 6.97 -3.69
N ARG A 164 7.14 7.81 -2.70
CA ARG A 164 6.29 8.99 -2.93
C ARG A 164 6.89 9.91 -3.99
N LYS A 165 8.17 10.26 -3.85
CA LYS A 165 8.87 11.10 -4.84
C LYS A 165 8.82 10.50 -6.26
N ALA A 166 9.01 9.20 -6.39
CA ALA A 166 8.94 8.53 -7.70
C ALA A 166 7.51 8.59 -8.28
N VAL A 167 6.47 8.33 -7.46
CA VAL A 167 5.06 8.41 -7.87
C VAL A 167 4.69 9.84 -8.29
N GLU A 168 5.06 10.83 -7.48
CA GLU A 168 4.81 12.26 -7.75
C GLU A 168 5.54 12.78 -9.00
N ALA A 169 6.71 12.23 -9.30
CA ALA A 169 7.45 12.52 -10.51
C ALA A 169 6.92 11.80 -11.77
N GLY A 170 6.06 10.77 -11.57
CA GLY A 170 5.61 9.89 -12.67
C GLY A 170 6.61 8.79 -13.02
N ASP A 171 7.68 8.61 -12.23
CA ASP A 171 8.63 7.50 -12.37
C ASP A 171 8.07 6.22 -11.73
N ILE A 172 7.02 5.71 -12.38
CA ILE A 172 6.32 4.51 -11.91
C ILE A 172 7.21 3.25 -11.96
N PRO A 173 8.08 3.04 -12.95
CA PRO A 173 9.01 1.90 -12.93
C PRO A 173 9.89 1.87 -11.67
N THR A 174 10.43 3.01 -11.25
CA THR A 174 11.20 3.10 -9.99
C THR A 174 10.31 2.83 -8.77
N ALA A 175 9.11 3.43 -8.70
CA ALA A 175 8.17 3.14 -7.60
C ALA A 175 7.86 1.64 -7.51
N ASN A 176 7.58 0.99 -8.64
CA ASN A 176 7.28 -0.44 -8.72
C ASN A 176 8.46 -1.31 -8.28
N ARG A 177 9.68 -0.96 -8.67
CA ARG A 177 10.91 -1.66 -8.26
C ARG A 177 11.15 -1.55 -6.74
N LEU A 178 10.97 -0.36 -6.17
CA LEU A 178 11.11 -0.13 -4.72
C LEU A 178 10.02 -0.85 -3.91
N LEU A 179 8.79 -0.87 -4.42
CA LEU A 179 7.68 -1.60 -3.82
C LEU A 179 7.83 -3.13 -3.93
N GLY A 180 8.53 -3.63 -4.96
CA GLY A 180 8.57 -5.05 -5.32
C GLY A 180 7.27 -5.55 -5.97
N ARG A 181 6.38 -4.64 -6.35
CA ARG A 181 5.10 -4.88 -7.05
C ARG A 181 4.62 -3.61 -7.74
N PRO A 182 3.69 -3.70 -8.69
CA PRO A 182 3.10 -2.50 -9.30
C PRO A 182 2.39 -1.62 -8.27
N PHE A 183 2.66 -0.31 -8.34
CA PHE A 183 1.93 0.73 -7.63
C PHE A 183 0.51 0.82 -8.17
N GLY A 184 -0.47 0.97 -7.31
CA GLY A 184 -1.86 1.07 -7.74
C GLY A 184 -2.81 1.23 -6.56
N PHE A 185 -4.09 1.26 -6.89
CA PHE A 185 -5.18 1.47 -5.95
C PHE A 185 -6.39 0.61 -6.31
N SER A 186 -7.17 0.22 -5.30
CA SER A 186 -8.43 -0.48 -5.46
C SER A 186 -9.54 0.43 -4.97
N LEU A 187 -10.25 1.07 -5.91
CA LEU A 187 -11.28 2.07 -5.62
C LEU A 187 -12.61 1.70 -6.28
N GLU A 188 -13.70 2.25 -5.77
CA GLU A 188 -15.03 2.07 -6.34
C GLU A 188 -15.15 2.84 -7.65
N VAL A 189 -15.81 2.24 -8.63
CA VAL A 189 -16.13 2.87 -9.91
C VAL A 189 -17.37 3.76 -9.72
N ILE A 190 -17.19 5.04 -9.98
CA ILE A 190 -18.23 6.05 -9.88
C ILE A 190 -18.69 6.52 -11.27
N HIS A 191 -19.86 7.15 -11.34
CA HIS A 191 -20.31 7.79 -12.58
C HIS A 191 -19.43 8.98 -12.96
N GLY A 192 -19.11 9.08 -14.24
CA GLY A 192 -18.38 10.21 -14.84
C GLY A 192 -19.24 10.94 -15.89
N ASN A 193 -18.62 11.86 -16.62
CA ASN A 193 -19.32 12.69 -17.62
C ASN A 193 -19.62 11.97 -18.95
N HIS A 194 -19.36 10.66 -19.07
CA HIS A 194 -19.66 9.80 -20.21
C HIS A 194 -19.06 10.26 -21.57
N ILE A 195 -18.09 11.17 -21.59
CA ILE A 195 -17.48 11.68 -22.82
C ILE A 195 -16.83 10.54 -23.62
N GLY A 196 -16.16 9.60 -22.95
CA GLY A 196 -15.53 8.45 -23.58
C GLY A 196 -16.51 7.50 -24.27
N THR A 197 -17.75 7.38 -23.76
CA THR A 197 -18.77 6.52 -24.38
C THR A 197 -19.16 7.03 -25.77
N GLY A 198 -19.30 8.35 -25.96
CA GLY A 198 -19.55 8.96 -27.26
C GLY A 198 -18.42 8.78 -28.28
N LEU A 199 -17.20 8.50 -27.82
CA LEU A 199 -16.02 8.26 -28.66
C LEU A 199 -15.73 6.77 -28.91
N GLY A 200 -16.55 5.85 -28.38
CA GLY A 200 -16.31 4.40 -28.43
C GLY A 200 -15.18 3.91 -27.53
N THR A 201 -14.80 4.71 -26.53
CA THR A 201 -13.76 4.39 -25.53
C THR A 201 -14.34 4.55 -24.12
N PRO A 202 -15.28 3.69 -23.69
CA PRO A 202 -15.89 3.81 -22.36
C PRO A 202 -14.81 3.67 -21.27
N THR A 203 -14.84 4.60 -20.30
CA THR A 203 -13.90 4.65 -19.18
C THR A 203 -14.61 4.37 -17.86
N ILE A 204 -13.93 3.72 -16.95
CA ILE A 204 -14.30 3.72 -15.53
C ILE A 204 -13.68 4.96 -14.86
N ASN A 205 -14.39 5.53 -13.90
CA ASN A 205 -13.96 6.68 -13.12
C ASN A 205 -13.80 6.29 -11.67
N GLN A 206 -12.67 6.64 -11.06
CA GLN A 206 -12.36 6.33 -9.67
C GLN A 206 -11.80 7.57 -8.99
N ALA A 207 -12.41 7.98 -7.86
CA ALA A 207 -11.94 9.13 -7.10
C ALA A 207 -10.74 8.72 -6.22
N ILE A 208 -9.61 9.38 -6.41
CA ILE A 208 -8.43 9.18 -5.56
C ILE A 208 -8.72 9.88 -4.21
N PRO A 209 -8.63 9.15 -3.08
CA PRO A 209 -8.98 9.72 -1.79
C PRO A 209 -7.97 10.78 -1.34
N GLU A 210 -8.44 11.74 -0.54
CA GLU A 210 -7.57 12.68 0.14
C GLU A 210 -6.55 11.94 1.02
N GLY A 211 -5.34 12.50 1.13
CA GLY A 211 -4.25 11.89 1.88
C GLY A 211 -3.59 10.68 1.20
N PHE A 212 -3.99 10.32 -0.02
CA PHE A 212 -3.27 9.34 -0.85
C PHE A 212 -2.21 10.05 -1.70
N VAL A 213 -1.06 9.39 -1.93
CA VAL A 213 -0.01 9.96 -2.79
C VAL A 213 -0.54 10.11 -4.21
N LEU A 214 -0.42 11.32 -4.75
CA LEU A 214 -0.92 11.63 -6.08
C LEU A 214 0.14 11.32 -7.13
N PRO A 215 -0.13 10.44 -8.11
CA PRO A 215 0.72 10.29 -9.27
C PRO A 215 0.77 11.61 -10.05
N ARG A 216 1.91 11.90 -10.69
CA ARG A 216 2.00 13.01 -11.65
C ARG A 216 0.79 13.00 -12.57
N PHE A 217 0.13 14.13 -12.76
CA PHE A 217 -1.03 14.21 -13.65
C PHE A 217 -0.66 13.91 -15.10
N GLY A 218 -1.46 13.06 -15.72
CA GLY A 218 -1.24 12.61 -17.09
C GLY A 218 -1.73 11.17 -17.33
N VAL A 219 -1.28 10.64 -18.44
CA VAL A 219 -1.73 9.35 -18.99
C VAL A 219 -0.70 8.26 -18.72
N TYR A 220 -1.17 7.12 -18.29
CA TYR A 220 -0.39 5.95 -17.90
C TYR A 220 -0.82 4.70 -18.66
N ALA A 221 0.12 3.83 -18.95
CA ALA A 221 -0.16 2.42 -19.19
C ALA A 221 -0.49 1.76 -17.85
N SER A 222 -1.49 0.88 -17.83
CA SER A 222 -1.95 0.24 -16.61
C SER A 222 -2.40 -1.19 -16.83
N TRP A 223 -2.44 -1.97 -15.73
CA TRP A 223 -3.22 -3.18 -15.61
C TRP A 223 -4.46 -2.93 -14.76
N CYS A 224 -5.59 -3.48 -15.18
CA CYS A 224 -6.84 -3.46 -14.43
C CYS A 224 -7.24 -4.88 -14.07
N ARG A 225 -7.58 -5.14 -12.80
CA ARG A 225 -8.08 -6.43 -12.35
C ARG A 225 -9.58 -6.37 -12.16
N VAL A 226 -10.31 -7.17 -12.94
CA VAL A 226 -11.77 -7.28 -12.89
C VAL A 226 -12.14 -8.77 -12.80
N GLY A 227 -12.90 -9.16 -11.76
CA GLY A 227 -13.36 -10.54 -11.62
C GLY A 227 -12.24 -11.61 -11.69
N GLY A 228 -11.05 -11.30 -11.16
CA GLY A 228 -9.90 -12.20 -11.20
C GLY A 228 -9.07 -12.13 -12.49
N GLN A 229 -9.58 -11.55 -13.56
CA GLN A 229 -8.88 -11.37 -14.85
C GLN A 229 -8.15 -10.03 -14.91
N PHE A 230 -7.09 -9.98 -15.72
CA PHE A 230 -6.32 -8.75 -15.99
C PHE A 230 -6.58 -8.25 -17.40
N PHE A 231 -6.86 -6.96 -17.50
CA PHE A 231 -7.02 -6.23 -18.75
C PHE A 231 -6.01 -5.10 -18.79
N TYR A 232 -5.30 -4.91 -19.90
CA TYR A 232 -4.49 -3.69 -20.04
C TYR A 232 -5.39 -2.47 -20.20
N GLY A 233 -4.91 -1.33 -19.73
CA GLY A 233 -5.66 -0.10 -19.73
C GLY A 233 -4.81 1.14 -20.00
N VAL A 234 -5.50 2.21 -20.34
CA VAL A 234 -4.97 3.56 -20.40
C VAL A 234 -5.65 4.36 -19.30
N THR A 235 -4.87 4.79 -18.30
CA THR A 235 -5.38 5.54 -17.15
C THR A 235 -4.94 6.98 -17.22
N ASN A 236 -5.87 7.92 -17.27
CA ASN A 236 -5.61 9.35 -17.07
C ASN A 236 -5.85 9.71 -15.60
N VAL A 237 -4.83 10.31 -14.95
CA VAL A 237 -4.95 10.87 -13.60
C VAL A 237 -4.92 12.38 -13.72
N GLY A 238 -5.96 13.05 -13.21
CA GLY A 238 -6.05 14.50 -13.29
C GLY A 238 -7.17 15.08 -12.44
N VAL A 239 -7.20 16.41 -12.34
CA VAL A 239 -8.27 17.17 -11.65
C VAL A 239 -9.47 17.30 -12.57
N LYS A 240 -10.63 16.94 -12.07
CA LYS A 240 -11.91 17.16 -12.77
C LYS A 240 -12.80 18.10 -11.94
N PRO A 241 -13.23 19.20 -12.53
CA PRO A 241 -14.25 20.05 -11.91
C PRO A 241 -15.54 19.24 -11.68
N THR A 242 -15.98 19.12 -10.46
CA THR A 242 -17.27 18.56 -10.11
C THR A 242 -18.09 19.62 -9.37
N VAL A 243 -19.41 19.51 -9.38
CA VAL A 243 -20.26 20.45 -8.64
C VAL A 243 -19.90 20.38 -7.16
N GLY A 244 -19.23 21.44 -6.65
CA GLY A 244 -18.90 21.61 -5.24
C GLY A 244 -17.47 21.27 -4.80
N SER A 245 -16.63 20.62 -5.62
CA SER A 245 -15.20 20.41 -5.30
C SER A 245 -14.41 19.90 -6.50
N ASP A 246 -13.13 20.29 -6.56
CA ASP A 246 -12.18 19.69 -7.48
C ASP A 246 -11.71 18.33 -6.94
N LYS A 247 -12.07 17.25 -7.61
CA LYS A 247 -11.61 15.90 -7.25
C LYS A 247 -10.53 15.41 -8.20
N VAL A 248 -9.54 14.73 -7.66
CA VAL A 248 -8.59 13.99 -8.50
C VAL A 248 -9.23 12.66 -8.87
N LEU A 249 -9.37 12.43 -10.18
CA LEU A 249 -9.93 11.20 -10.73
C LEU A 249 -8.85 10.41 -11.48
N ALA A 250 -8.97 9.10 -11.41
CA ALA A 250 -8.35 8.16 -12.34
C ALA A 250 -9.43 7.69 -13.31
N GLU A 251 -9.30 8.05 -14.60
CA GLU A 251 -10.19 7.64 -15.67
C GLU A 251 -9.48 6.56 -16.48
N THR A 252 -9.99 5.32 -16.46
CA THR A 252 -9.32 4.19 -17.11
C THR A 252 -10.17 3.61 -18.22
N TRP A 253 -9.62 3.59 -19.42
CA TRP A 253 -10.12 2.84 -20.56
C TRP A 253 -9.46 1.48 -20.65
N MET A 254 -10.25 0.43 -20.81
CA MET A 254 -9.82 -0.96 -21.00
C MET A 254 -10.30 -1.44 -22.36
N PRO A 255 -9.44 -1.45 -23.41
CA PRO A 255 -9.87 -1.75 -24.79
C PRO A 255 -10.55 -3.12 -24.98
N GLU A 256 -10.11 -4.12 -24.21
CA GLU A 256 -10.59 -5.51 -24.33
C GLU A 256 -11.69 -5.85 -23.33
N PHE A 257 -12.16 -4.88 -22.54
CA PHE A 257 -13.22 -5.11 -21.56
C PHE A 257 -14.55 -4.51 -22.02
N SER A 258 -15.59 -5.31 -21.91
CA SER A 258 -16.98 -4.87 -22.09
C SER A 258 -17.81 -5.31 -20.89
N GLY A 259 -18.52 -4.40 -20.26
CA GLY A 259 -19.40 -4.70 -19.12
C GLY A 259 -19.60 -3.50 -18.21
N ASP A 260 -20.54 -3.64 -17.28
CA ASP A 260 -20.86 -2.63 -16.28
C ASP A 260 -20.07 -2.88 -14.98
N LEU A 261 -19.35 -1.84 -14.54
CA LEU A 261 -18.51 -1.85 -13.33
C LEU A 261 -18.94 -0.80 -12.29
N TYR A 262 -20.03 -0.06 -12.52
CA TYR A 262 -20.49 0.94 -11.54
C TYR A 262 -20.76 0.32 -10.17
N GLY A 263 -20.32 1.01 -9.12
CA GLY A 263 -20.38 0.54 -7.73
C GLY A 263 -19.45 -0.62 -7.39
N LYS A 264 -18.79 -1.24 -8.39
CA LYS A 264 -17.82 -2.30 -8.14
C LYS A 264 -16.44 -1.71 -7.86
N ARG A 265 -15.64 -2.41 -7.08
CA ARG A 265 -14.25 -2.03 -6.86
C ARG A 265 -13.36 -2.65 -7.94
N VAL A 266 -12.65 -1.81 -8.65
CA VAL A 266 -11.65 -2.21 -9.63
C VAL A 266 -10.27 -1.84 -9.13
N ARG A 267 -9.31 -2.75 -9.26
CA ARG A 267 -7.91 -2.47 -8.95
C ARG A 267 -7.19 -2.06 -10.22
N VAL A 268 -6.58 -0.88 -10.18
CA VAL A 268 -5.75 -0.32 -11.25
C VAL A 268 -4.30 -0.28 -10.77
N PHE A 269 -3.39 -0.80 -11.58
CA PHE A 269 -1.95 -0.78 -11.37
C PHE A 269 -1.30 0.08 -12.43
N LEU A 270 -0.59 1.11 -12.04
CA LEU A 270 0.17 1.94 -12.97
C LEU A 270 1.49 1.25 -13.33
N LEU A 271 1.84 1.28 -14.62
CA LEU A 271 3.03 0.62 -15.14
C LEU A 271 4.06 1.64 -15.62
N GLU A 272 3.65 2.60 -16.43
CA GLU A 272 4.54 3.59 -17.05
C GLU A 272 3.78 4.87 -17.38
N PHE A 273 4.42 6.01 -17.17
CA PHE A 273 3.90 7.32 -17.57
C PHE A 273 4.09 7.50 -19.08
N LEU A 274 3.00 7.74 -19.82
CA LEU A 274 3.03 7.88 -21.27
C LEU A 274 3.17 9.33 -21.73
N ARG A 275 2.44 10.25 -21.10
CA ARG A 275 2.46 11.69 -21.42
C ARG A 275 1.74 12.54 -20.38
N PRO A 276 2.02 13.85 -20.28
CA PRO A 276 1.20 14.77 -19.50
C PRO A 276 -0.21 14.95 -20.10
N GLU A 277 -1.12 15.51 -19.31
CA GLU A 277 -2.40 16.00 -19.82
C GLU A 277 -2.18 17.10 -20.86
N ARG A 278 -3.04 17.14 -21.86
CA ARG A 278 -3.08 18.21 -22.86
C ARG A 278 -4.50 18.48 -23.32
N LYS A 279 -4.77 19.70 -23.77
CA LYS A 279 -5.99 20.04 -24.49
C LYS A 279 -5.86 19.63 -25.94
N PHE A 280 -6.97 19.25 -26.55
CA PHE A 280 -7.04 18.85 -27.95
C PHE A 280 -7.89 19.89 -28.70
N ALA A 281 -7.50 20.17 -29.95
CA ALA A 281 -8.18 21.16 -30.80
C ALA A 281 -9.48 20.57 -31.37
N SER A 282 -9.57 19.23 -31.53
CA SER A 282 -10.78 18.56 -32.06
C SER A 282 -11.00 17.20 -31.39
N LEU A 283 -12.20 16.64 -31.59
CA LEU A 283 -12.54 15.28 -31.14
C LEU A 283 -11.75 14.22 -31.90
N GLU A 284 -11.43 14.46 -33.16
CA GLU A 284 -10.61 13.59 -34.01
C GLU A 284 -9.19 13.47 -33.45
N GLU A 285 -8.60 14.61 -33.05
CA GLU A 285 -7.28 14.64 -32.43
C GLU A 285 -7.28 13.87 -31.08
N LEU A 286 -8.31 14.09 -30.27
CA LEU A 286 -8.49 13.36 -29.01
C LEU A 286 -8.59 11.84 -29.27
N LYS A 287 -9.43 11.41 -30.21
CA LYS A 287 -9.61 10.00 -30.58
C LYS A 287 -8.31 9.36 -31.08
N ALA A 288 -7.58 10.08 -31.95
CA ALA A 288 -6.27 9.61 -32.43
C ALA A 288 -5.27 9.43 -31.29
N ALA A 289 -5.23 10.37 -30.33
CA ALA A 289 -4.36 10.30 -29.18
C ALA A 289 -4.74 9.13 -28.23
N ILE A 290 -6.03 8.90 -27.98
CA ILE A 290 -6.49 7.77 -27.16
C ILE A 290 -6.09 6.44 -27.84
N THR A 291 -6.32 6.29 -29.14
CA THR A 291 -5.94 5.09 -29.89
C THR A 291 -4.42 4.85 -29.86
N TYR A 292 -3.63 5.91 -30.02
CA TYR A 292 -2.16 5.82 -29.90
C TYR A 292 -1.72 5.39 -28.50
N ASN A 293 -2.28 5.99 -27.45
CA ASN A 293 -1.98 5.60 -26.08
C ASN A 293 -2.42 4.15 -25.79
N GLY A 294 -3.51 3.67 -26.39
CA GLY A 294 -3.92 2.26 -26.31
C GLY A 294 -2.85 1.29 -26.81
N ARG A 295 -2.27 1.60 -27.99
CA ARG A 295 -1.15 0.80 -28.56
C ARG A 295 0.09 0.83 -27.65
N GLN A 296 0.43 2.00 -27.10
CA GLN A 296 1.54 2.14 -26.16
C GLN A 296 1.28 1.31 -24.89
N ALA A 297 0.09 1.40 -24.31
CA ALA A 297 -0.28 0.65 -23.10
C ALA A 297 -0.23 -0.87 -23.34
N GLN A 298 -0.70 -1.34 -24.50
CA GLN A 298 -0.60 -2.74 -24.90
C GLN A 298 0.86 -3.21 -24.97
N ALA A 299 1.74 -2.43 -25.58
CA ALA A 299 3.17 -2.75 -25.68
C ALA A 299 3.86 -2.75 -24.30
N VAL A 300 3.48 -1.84 -23.38
CA VAL A 300 3.98 -1.82 -22.00
C VAL A 300 3.47 -3.05 -21.25
N ALA A 301 2.19 -3.37 -21.35
CA ALA A 301 1.59 -4.52 -20.70
C ALA A 301 2.22 -5.85 -21.16
N ALA A 302 2.53 -5.98 -22.45
CA ALA A 302 3.18 -7.18 -23.00
C ALA A 302 4.56 -7.46 -22.41
N ARG A 303 5.33 -6.39 -22.03
CA ARG A 303 6.66 -6.54 -21.39
C ARG A 303 6.62 -6.49 -19.87
N THR A 304 5.47 -6.19 -19.27
CA THR A 304 5.28 -6.08 -17.82
C THR A 304 4.08 -6.96 -17.43
N PRO A 305 4.25 -8.29 -17.34
CA PRO A 305 3.14 -9.18 -17.04
C PRO A 305 2.54 -8.87 -15.66
N PRO A 306 1.24 -9.14 -15.48
CA PRO A 306 0.59 -8.93 -14.19
C PRO A 306 1.24 -9.81 -13.12
N PRO A 307 1.32 -9.34 -11.86
CA PRO A 307 1.98 -10.07 -10.77
C PRO A 307 1.28 -11.42 -10.51
N ALA A 308 2.03 -12.53 -10.55
CA ALA A 308 1.50 -13.88 -10.37
C ALA A 308 0.79 -14.09 -9.02
N PHE A 309 1.26 -13.44 -7.94
CA PHE A 309 0.65 -13.55 -6.61
C PHE A 309 -0.76 -12.92 -6.52
N LEU A 310 -1.10 -12.03 -7.46
CA LEU A 310 -2.44 -11.43 -7.55
C LEU A 310 -3.39 -12.25 -8.45
N ALA A 311 -2.88 -13.20 -9.21
CA ALA A 311 -3.68 -14.04 -10.10
C ALA A 311 -4.40 -15.18 -9.34
N SER A 312 -3.91 -15.59 -8.18
CA SER A 312 -4.30 -16.84 -7.52
C SER A 312 -5.52 -16.75 -6.58
N ARG A 313 -6.14 -15.58 -6.39
CA ARG A 313 -7.37 -15.45 -5.57
C ARG A 313 -8.42 -14.64 -6.33
N GLY A 314 -9.40 -15.40 -6.88
CA GLY A 314 -10.65 -14.91 -7.46
C GLY A 314 -11.60 -14.36 -6.39
#